data_6358dd0f3e41eb79b6b23ba00d9a7e4d
#
_entry.id   6358dd0f3e41eb79b6b23ba00d9a7e4d
#
_cell.length_a   1.000
_cell.length_b   1.000
_cell.length_c   1.000
_cell.angle_alpha   90.00
_cell.angle_beta   90.00
_cell.angle_gamma   90.00
#
_symmetry.space_group_name_H-M   'P 1'
#
loop_
_entity.id
_entity.type
_entity.pdbx_description
1 polymer ?
#
loop_
_entity_poly.entity_id
_entity_poly.type
_entity_poly.pdbx_seq_one_letter_code
_entity_poly.pdbx_strand_id
1 'polypeptide(L)'
;MTWFIRACAFYNASAAVVFLTPGFLPALGVKPPYSPFWLWLPSLFALFAATVLMFSAADLRRLGTFPYWNGIVRLAFVVVTFALDFGGSVGPFVRLLAIGDLALALGCIFGLPLATRRTHLQLLTNRGTT
;
A
#
# COMPACT_ATOMS: atom_id res chain seq x y z
N MET A 1 4.89 11.43 11.46
CA MET A 1 5.22 10.37 10.47
C MET A 1 4.89 8.96 10.98
N THR A 2 5.28 8.57 12.16
CA THR A 2 4.97 7.23 12.74
C THR A 2 3.49 6.85 12.68
N TRP A 3 2.59 7.74 13.10
CA TRP A 3 1.15 7.51 13.02
C TRP A 3 0.65 7.35 11.58
N PHE A 4 1.21 8.09 10.64
CA PHE A 4 0.88 7.96 9.23
C PHE A 4 1.26 6.58 8.70
N ILE A 5 2.45 6.05 9.04
CA ILE A 5 2.87 4.70 8.63
C ILE A 5 2.00 3.62 9.30
N ARG A 6 1.59 3.81 10.56
CA ARG A 6 0.61 2.92 11.21
C ARG A 6 -0.74 2.95 10.48
N ALA A 7 -1.21 4.13 10.07
CA ALA A 7 -2.43 4.23 9.27
C ALA A 7 -2.30 3.49 7.93
N CYS A 8 -1.14 3.59 7.24
CA CYS A 8 -0.86 2.79 6.05
C CYS A 8 -0.90 1.28 6.34
N ALA A 9 -0.39 0.84 7.49
CA ALA A 9 -0.45 -0.56 7.91
C ALA A 9 -1.90 -1.03 8.11
N PHE A 10 -2.71 -0.26 8.82
CA PHE A 10 -4.14 -0.56 9.01
C PHE A 10 -4.92 -0.58 7.69
N TYR A 11 -4.61 0.36 6.78
CA TYR A 11 -5.21 0.37 5.45
C TYR A 11 -4.88 -0.92 4.67
N ASN A 12 -3.64 -1.40 4.70
CA ASN A 12 -3.28 -2.68 4.09
C ASN A 12 -4.00 -3.86 4.77
N ALA A 13 -4.04 -3.88 6.11
CA ALA A 13 -4.76 -4.95 6.83
C ALA A 13 -6.26 -4.96 6.51
N SER A 14 -6.89 -3.79 6.35
CA SER A 14 -8.31 -3.70 5.97
C SER A 14 -8.58 -4.27 4.58
N ALA A 15 -7.64 -4.15 3.64
CA ALA A 15 -7.76 -4.75 2.32
C ALA A 15 -7.88 -6.28 2.40
N ALA A 16 -7.11 -6.94 3.29
CA ALA A 16 -7.24 -8.38 3.51
C ALA A 16 -8.64 -8.76 4.03
N VAL A 17 -9.20 -7.95 4.95
CA VAL A 17 -10.58 -8.17 5.44
C VAL A 17 -11.58 -8.03 4.31
N VAL A 18 -11.46 -7.01 3.48
CA VAL A 18 -12.33 -6.78 2.32
C VAL A 18 -12.29 -7.96 1.34
N PHE A 19 -11.09 -8.45 1.00
CA PHE A 19 -10.95 -9.55 0.05
C PHE A 19 -11.45 -10.88 0.59
N LEU A 20 -11.28 -11.15 1.88
CA LEU A 20 -11.63 -12.44 2.49
C LEU A 20 -13.06 -12.49 3.04
N THR A 21 -13.77 -11.37 3.15
CA THR A 21 -15.16 -11.36 3.61
C THR A 21 -16.08 -11.78 2.46
N PRO A 22 -16.81 -12.91 2.60
CA PRO A 22 -17.72 -13.36 1.56
C PRO A 22 -18.78 -12.31 1.19
N GLY A 23 -19.00 -12.12 -0.09
CA GLY A 23 -20.01 -11.18 -0.60
C GLY A 23 -19.60 -9.70 -0.59
N PHE A 24 -18.48 -9.34 0.05
CA PHE A 24 -18.08 -7.92 0.16
C PHE A 24 -17.62 -7.34 -1.19
N LEU A 25 -16.79 -8.07 -1.94
CA LEU A 25 -16.34 -7.63 -3.27
C LEU A 25 -17.50 -7.43 -4.25
N PRO A 26 -18.46 -8.37 -4.40
CA PRO A 26 -19.65 -8.15 -5.22
C PRO A 26 -20.47 -6.93 -4.77
N ALA A 27 -20.63 -6.71 -3.47
CA ALA A 27 -21.32 -5.55 -2.94
C ALA A 27 -20.64 -4.21 -3.30
N LEU A 28 -19.32 -4.22 -3.52
CA LEU A 28 -18.53 -3.09 -3.99
C LEU A 28 -18.46 -2.99 -5.53
N GLY A 29 -19.21 -3.84 -6.26
CA GLY A 29 -19.21 -3.87 -7.72
C GLY A 29 -17.95 -4.51 -8.33
N VAL A 30 -17.14 -5.22 -7.52
CA VAL A 30 -15.95 -5.93 -7.99
C VAL A 30 -16.34 -7.37 -8.33
N LYS A 31 -16.04 -7.80 -9.56
CA LYS A 31 -16.26 -9.19 -9.97
C LYS A 31 -15.34 -10.12 -9.20
N PRO A 32 -15.88 -11.14 -8.51
CA PRO A 32 -15.03 -12.09 -7.81
C PRO A 32 -14.18 -12.88 -8.81
N PRO A 33 -12.93 -13.21 -8.46
CA PRO A 33 -12.09 -14.02 -9.31
C PRO A 33 -12.62 -15.46 -9.41
N TYR A 34 -12.27 -16.13 -10.51
CA TYR A 34 -12.69 -17.52 -10.76
C TYR A 34 -12.22 -18.51 -9.68
N SER A 35 -11.05 -18.28 -9.10
CA SER A 35 -10.49 -19.14 -8.04
C SER A 35 -10.30 -18.35 -6.74
N PRO A 36 -10.66 -18.94 -5.58
CA PRO A 36 -10.38 -18.34 -4.26
C PRO A 36 -8.91 -18.03 -4.02
N PHE A 37 -7.98 -18.71 -4.67
CA PHE A 37 -6.55 -18.43 -4.61
C PHE A 37 -6.25 -16.96 -4.88
N TRP A 38 -6.92 -16.33 -5.85
CA TRP A 38 -6.74 -14.94 -6.21
C TRP A 38 -7.32 -13.94 -5.20
N LEU A 39 -8.04 -14.41 -4.18
CA LEU A 39 -8.43 -13.62 -3.01
C LEU A 39 -7.39 -13.76 -1.89
N TRP A 40 -6.91 -14.98 -1.66
CA TRP A 40 -5.92 -15.25 -0.61
C TRP A 40 -4.57 -14.63 -0.90
N LEU A 41 -4.08 -14.71 -2.13
CA LEU A 41 -2.76 -14.21 -2.51
C LEU A 41 -2.59 -12.71 -2.20
N PRO A 42 -3.42 -11.79 -2.73
CA PRO A 42 -3.29 -10.37 -2.40
C PRO A 42 -3.56 -10.08 -0.92
N SER A 43 -4.42 -10.87 -0.24
CA SER A 43 -4.68 -10.71 1.19
C SER A 43 -3.43 -11.01 2.03
N LEU A 44 -2.70 -12.08 1.71
CA LEU A 44 -1.45 -12.42 2.38
C LEU A 44 -0.38 -11.35 2.16
N PHE A 45 -0.27 -10.83 0.92
CA PHE A 45 0.65 -9.71 0.64
C PHE A 45 0.24 -8.42 1.37
N ALA A 46 -1.05 -8.15 1.48
CA ALA A 46 -1.55 -6.99 2.23
C ALA A 46 -1.24 -7.12 3.72
N LEU A 47 -1.41 -8.30 4.32
CA LEU A 47 -1.06 -8.57 5.71
C LEU A 47 0.46 -8.51 5.94
N PHE A 48 1.26 -9.07 5.03
CA PHE A 48 2.71 -8.95 5.08
C PHE A 48 3.14 -7.48 5.06
N ALA A 49 2.64 -6.70 4.10
CA ALA A 49 2.94 -5.28 4.01
C ALA A 49 2.50 -4.51 5.27
N ALA A 50 1.32 -4.82 5.82
CA ALA A 50 0.83 -4.23 7.06
C ALA A 50 1.78 -4.52 8.24
N THR A 51 2.23 -5.76 8.37
CA THR A 51 3.18 -6.19 9.40
C THR A 51 4.51 -5.46 9.28
N VAL A 52 5.09 -5.41 8.08
CA VAL A 52 6.36 -4.72 7.82
C VAL A 52 6.24 -3.22 8.11
N LEU A 53 5.14 -2.58 7.71
CA LEU A 53 4.90 -1.16 8.01
C LEU A 53 4.74 -0.91 9.50
N MET A 54 4.06 -1.81 10.24
CA MET A 54 3.90 -1.67 11.68
C MET A 54 5.23 -1.75 12.40
N PHE A 55 6.11 -2.70 12.05
CA PHE A 55 7.47 -2.77 12.58
C PHE A 55 8.31 -1.57 12.19
N SER A 56 8.21 -1.11 10.94
CA SER A 56 8.94 0.06 10.48
C SER A 56 8.52 1.34 11.22
N ALA A 57 7.25 1.45 11.62
CA ALA A 57 6.75 2.58 12.39
C ALA A 57 7.38 2.69 13.79
N ALA A 58 7.94 1.60 14.34
CA ALA A 58 8.62 1.61 15.63
C ALA A 58 10.01 2.30 15.55
N ASP A 59 10.70 2.15 14.40
CA ASP A 59 12.01 2.77 14.16
C ASP A 59 12.15 3.23 12.69
N LEU A 60 11.55 4.37 12.38
CA LEU A 60 11.59 4.93 11.03
C LEU A 60 12.99 5.38 10.59
N ARG A 61 13.88 5.72 11.52
CA ARG A 61 15.25 6.10 11.16
C ARG A 61 16.01 4.92 10.56
N ARG A 62 15.84 3.74 11.12
CA ARG A 62 16.47 2.51 10.67
C ARG A 62 15.70 1.84 9.53
N LEU A 63 14.37 1.74 9.65
CA LEU A 63 13.52 0.93 8.79
C LEU A 63 12.70 1.74 7.77
N GLY A 64 12.96 3.04 7.63
CA GLY A 64 12.21 3.94 6.74
C GLY A 64 12.24 3.57 5.25
N THR A 65 13.19 2.74 4.85
CA THR A 65 13.27 2.19 3.48
C THR A 65 12.04 1.37 3.11
N PHE A 66 11.51 0.54 4.02
CA PHE A 66 10.35 -0.31 3.75
C PHE A 66 9.08 0.51 3.45
N PRO A 67 8.66 1.48 4.30
CA PRO A 67 7.51 2.31 3.97
C PRO A 67 7.77 3.22 2.75
N TYR A 68 9.01 3.58 2.45
CA TYR A 68 9.34 4.32 1.24
C TYR A 68 9.07 3.48 -0.02
N TRP A 69 9.55 2.23 -0.05
CA TRP A 69 9.25 1.29 -1.13
C TRP A 69 7.75 0.96 -1.23
N ASN A 70 7.06 0.85 -0.08
CA ASN A 70 5.60 0.69 -0.09
C ASN A 70 4.91 1.88 -0.79
N GLY A 71 5.40 3.11 -0.59
CA GLY A 71 4.93 4.29 -1.32
C GLY A 71 5.13 4.18 -2.83
N ILE A 72 6.30 3.70 -3.27
CA ILE A 72 6.60 3.47 -4.70
C ILE A 72 5.67 2.41 -5.31
N VAL A 73 5.47 1.30 -4.61
CA VAL A 73 4.58 0.22 -5.09
C VAL A 73 3.12 0.70 -5.19
N ARG A 74 2.66 1.51 -4.23
CA ARG A 74 1.33 2.15 -4.31
C ARG A 74 1.22 3.07 -5.51
N LEU A 75 2.24 3.89 -5.77
CA LEU A 75 2.27 4.76 -6.94
C LEU A 75 2.22 3.94 -8.24
N ALA A 76 2.96 2.85 -8.31
CA ALA A 76 2.90 1.93 -9.45
C ALA A 76 1.48 1.34 -9.62
N PHE A 77 0.82 0.93 -8.53
CA PHE A 77 -0.58 0.47 -8.58
C PHE A 77 -1.52 1.55 -9.14
N VAL A 78 -1.36 2.80 -8.70
CA VAL A 78 -2.14 3.94 -9.22
C VAL A 78 -1.94 4.09 -10.72
N VAL A 79 -0.68 4.12 -11.18
CA VAL A 79 -0.34 4.25 -12.60
C VAL A 79 -0.95 3.11 -13.41
N VAL A 80 -0.79 1.87 -12.97
CA VAL A 80 -1.33 0.68 -13.65
C VAL A 80 -2.87 0.73 -13.68
N THR A 81 -3.52 1.12 -12.58
CA THR A 81 -4.98 1.20 -12.50
C THR A 81 -5.54 2.18 -13.53
N PHE A 82 -4.93 3.35 -13.66
CA PHE A 82 -5.42 4.36 -14.60
C PHE A 82 -4.94 4.13 -16.04
N ALA A 83 -3.73 3.61 -16.24
CA ALA A 83 -3.21 3.33 -17.58
C ALA A 83 -3.89 2.13 -18.25
N LEU A 84 -4.24 1.08 -17.49
CA LEU A 84 -4.88 -0.13 -17.98
C LEU A 84 -6.39 -0.16 -17.74
N ASP A 85 -6.95 0.93 -17.24
CA ASP A 85 -8.39 1.04 -16.91
C ASP A 85 -8.94 -0.11 -16.03
N PHE A 86 -8.12 -0.57 -15.09
CA PHE A 86 -8.59 -1.62 -14.16
C PHE A 86 -9.87 -1.23 -13.42
N GLY A 87 -10.05 0.06 -13.10
CA GLY A 87 -11.28 0.54 -12.49
C GLY A 87 -12.50 0.37 -13.39
N GLY A 88 -12.35 0.50 -14.71
CA GLY A 88 -13.40 0.26 -15.68
C GLY A 88 -13.72 -1.22 -15.86
N SER A 89 -12.71 -2.09 -15.86
CA SER A 89 -12.88 -3.53 -16.04
C SER A 89 -13.34 -4.27 -14.78
N VAL A 90 -12.93 -3.80 -13.58
CA VAL A 90 -13.22 -4.48 -12.29
C VAL A 90 -14.18 -3.71 -11.40
N GLY A 91 -14.59 -2.50 -11.79
CA GLY A 91 -15.55 -1.67 -11.09
C GLY A 91 -14.97 -0.37 -10.50
N PRO A 92 -15.83 0.61 -10.17
CA PRO A 92 -15.42 1.95 -9.72
C PRO A 92 -14.68 1.94 -8.37
N PHE A 93 -14.89 0.91 -7.56
CA PHE A 93 -14.22 0.75 -6.27
C PHE A 93 -12.71 0.71 -6.40
N VAL A 94 -12.16 0.07 -7.46
CA VAL A 94 -10.71 0.01 -7.69
C VAL A 94 -10.15 1.39 -8.01
N ARG A 95 -10.88 2.25 -8.72
CA ARG A 95 -10.48 3.65 -8.93
C ARG A 95 -10.44 4.44 -7.63
N LEU A 96 -11.43 4.24 -6.76
CA LEU A 96 -11.45 4.87 -5.44
C LEU A 96 -10.27 4.43 -4.58
N LEU A 97 -9.95 3.13 -4.57
CA LEU A 97 -8.75 2.61 -3.91
C LEU A 97 -7.47 3.24 -4.45
N ALA A 98 -7.35 3.37 -5.78
CA ALA A 98 -6.17 4.00 -6.40
C ALA A 98 -6.01 5.47 -5.99
N ILE A 99 -7.09 6.23 -5.84
CA ILE A 99 -7.04 7.60 -5.33
C ILE A 99 -6.55 7.62 -3.87
N GLY A 100 -7.06 6.73 -3.03
CA GLY A 100 -6.57 6.57 -1.65
C GLY A 100 -5.09 6.18 -1.60
N ASP A 101 -4.69 5.24 -2.44
CA ASP A 101 -3.29 4.81 -2.56
C ASP A 101 -2.37 5.93 -3.06
N LEU A 102 -2.84 6.81 -3.93
CA LEU A 102 -2.07 7.99 -4.36
C LEU A 102 -1.74 8.90 -3.16
N ALA A 103 -2.72 9.22 -2.33
CA ALA A 103 -2.50 10.04 -1.15
C ALA A 103 -1.49 9.41 -0.18
N LEU A 104 -1.62 8.10 0.07
CA LEU A 104 -0.70 7.35 0.93
C LEU A 104 0.70 7.24 0.32
N ALA A 105 0.81 7.05 -1.00
CA ALA A 105 2.07 7.01 -1.73
C ALA A 105 2.83 8.33 -1.61
N LEU A 106 2.16 9.45 -1.89
CA LEU A 106 2.77 10.79 -1.79
C LEU A 106 3.21 11.08 -0.36
N GLY A 107 2.39 10.73 0.64
CA GLY A 107 2.76 10.86 2.05
C GLY A 107 4.00 10.06 2.44
N CYS A 108 4.17 8.84 1.92
CA CYS A 108 5.39 8.05 2.13
C CYS A 108 6.59 8.64 1.39
N ILE A 109 6.44 8.95 0.09
CA ILE A 109 7.56 9.40 -0.76
C ILE A 109 8.11 10.76 -0.30
N PHE A 110 7.26 11.70 0.03
CA PHE A 110 7.69 13.04 0.45
C PHE A 110 7.85 13.18 1.97
N GLY A 111 7.03 12.51 2.76
CA GLY A 111 7.08 12.62 4.21
C GLY A 111 8.25 11.90 4.87
N LEU A 112 8.68 10.75 4.33
CA LEU A 112 9.77 9.98 4.94
C LEU A 112 11.14 10.65 4.83
N PRO A 113 11.56 11.25 3.70
CA PRO A 113 12.81 12.00 3.63
C PRO A 113 12.87 13.09 4.69
N LEU A 114 11.79 13.85 4.87
CA LEU A 114 11.69 14.92 5.86
C LEU A 114 11.75 14.37 7.29
N ALA A 115 11.02 13.31 7.58
CA ALA A 115 10.93 12.74 8.94
C ALA A 115 12.19 12.00 9.37
N THR A 116 12.91 11.38 8.43
CA THR A 116 14.11 10.59 8.72
C THR A 116 15.40 11.35 8.49
N ARG A 117 15.33 12.52 7.86
CA ARG A 117 16.49 13.31 7.40
C ARG A 117 17.40 12.54 6.45
N ARG A 118 16.81 11.65 5.63
CA ARG A 118 17.48 10.85 4.61
C ARG A 118 17.07 11.34 3.23
N THR A 119 17.98 11.27 2.27
CA THR A 119 17.65 11.57 0.87
C THR A 119 16.82 10.44 0.25
N HIS A 120 16.14 10.75 -0.85
CA HIS A 120 15.41 9.72 -1.62
C HIS A 120 16.32 8.55 -2.02
N LEU A 121 17.54 8.83 -2.45
CA LEU A 121 18.52 7.81 -2.83
C LEU A 121 18.91 6.91 -1.64
N GLN A 122 19.11 7.49 -0.46
CA GLN A 122 19.42 6.73 0.75
C GLN A 122 18.26 5.82 1.17
N LEU A 123 17.01 6.28 1.01
CA LEU A 123 15.82 5.46 1.27
C LEU A 123 15.65 4.36 0.22
N LEU A 124 15.91 4.64 -1.06
CA LEU A 124 15.85 3.64 -2.12
C LEU A 124 16.88 2.53 -1.92
N THR A 125 18.12 2.89 -1.57
CA THR A 125 19.25 1.94 -1.50
C THR A 125 19.52 1.40 -0.10
N ASN A 126 18.70 1.78 0.89
CA ASN A 126 18.90 1.46 2.30
C ASN A 126 20.29 1.85 2.86
N ARG A 127 20.90 2.89 2.32
CA ARG A 127 22.16 3.40 2.86
C ARG A 127 21.88 4.27 4.07
N GLY A 128 22.58 3.99 5.18
CA GLY A 128 22.53 4.82 6.38
C GLY A 128 23.08 6.23 6.11
N THR A 129 22.76 7.18 6.99
CA THR A 129 23.51 8.44 7.08
C THR A 129 24.87 8.09 7.68
N THR A 130 25.92 8.22 6.91
CA THR A 130 27.30 8.28 7.44
C THR A 130 27.48 9.55 8.22
#